data_bc45d00543f230d898ea366a488d69e6
#
_entry.id   bc45d00543f230d898ea366a488d69e6
#
_cell.length_a   1.000
_cell.length_b   1.000
_cell.length_c   1.000
_cell.angle_alpha   90.00
_cell.angle_beta   90.00
_cell.angle_gamma   90.00
#
_symmetry.space_group_name_H-M   'P 1'
#
loop_
_entity.id
_entity.type
_entity.pdbx_description
1 polymer ?
#
loop_
_entity_poly.entity_id
_entity_poly.type
_entity_poly.pdbx_seq_one_letter_code
_entity_poly.pdbx_strand_id
1 'polypeptide(L)'
;MNRLSPVDCGNLTPEQAELYHSIASGPRAKKRKSLVDEHGNLTGPFNAFLHNPALGKHWSAIGETLRFRTRLDRRLFELAILIIAVHWRSGHEWAAHSALARAEGLSDEVIALLKDGVRPVFEREDEEIIYDFVSELVTERRVGDTAYAEAVALIGEEQIVELVNACGYYIALAAMLNAFAVHPPKGLEDPWPRDPIGD
;
A
#
# COMPACT_ATOMS: atom_id res chain seq x y z
N MET A 1 -2.65 9.13 -18.25
CA MET A 1 -1.43 8.39 -18.73
C MET A 1 -0.41 8.44 -17.61
N ASN A 2 0.31 7.34 -17.34
CA ASN A 2 1.40 7.37 -16.37
C ASN A 2 2.49 8.33 -16.83
N ARG A 3 3.12 9.06 -15.88
CA ARG A 3 4.22 10.00 -16.20
C ARG A 3 5.54 9.29 -16.48
N LEU A 4 5.81 8.16 -15.80
CA LEU A 4 6.95 7.31 -16.10
C LEU A 4 6.62 6.35 -17.25
N SER A 5 7.51 6.28 -18.22
CA SER A 5 7.44 5.26 -19.29
C SER A 5 7.59 3.86 -18.68
N PRO A 6 6.95 2.83 -19.22
CA PRO A 6 7.28 1.46 -18.87
C PRO A 6 8.74 1.16 -19.17
N VAL A 7 9.43 0.51 -18.23
CA VAL A 7 10.77 -0.04 -18.50
C VAL A 7 10.58 -1.33 -19.29
N ASP A 8 11.13 -1.35 -20.50
CA ASP A 8 11.00 -2.47 -21.43
C ASP A 8 11.71 -3.73 -20.87
N CYS A 9 10.93 -4.76 -20.55
CA CYS A 9 11.45 -6.01 -20.02
C CYS A 9 12.33 -6.79 -21.04
N GLY A 10 12.25 -6.46 -22.32
CA GLY A 10 13.11 -7.02 -23.37
C GLY A 10 14.51 -6.39 -23.45
N ASN A 11 14.75 -5.27 -22.74
CA ASN A 11 16.00 -4.51 -22.84
C ASN A 11 16.46 -3.97 -21.46
N LEU A 12 16.56 -4.86 -20.48
CA LEU A 12 16.96 -4.51 -19.11
C LEU A 12 18.49 -4.46 -18.97
N THR A 13 18.98 -3.51 -18.16
CA THR A 13 20.38 -3.61 -17.66
C THR A 13 20.50 -4.82 -16.70
N PRO A 14 21.73 -5.28 -16.40
CA PRO A 14 21.92 -6.39 -15.46
C PRO A 14 21.24 -6.15 -14.10
N GLU A 15 21.34 -4.94 -13.55
CA GLU A 15 20.77 -4.56 -12.27
C GLU A 15 19.22 -4.51 -12.35
N GLN A 16 18.67 -4.02 -13.45
CA GLN A 16 17.23 -4.03 -13.70
C GLN A 16 16.72 -5.46 -13.84
N ALA A 17 17.45 -6.34 -14.55
CA ALA A 17 17.07 -7.73 -14.72
C ALA A 17 17.06 -8.50 -13.38
N GLU A 18 18.06 -8.30 -12.51
CA GLU A 18 18.09 -8.89 -11.17
C GLU A 18 16.86 -8.49 -10.37
N LEU A 19 16.54 -7.17 -10.33
CA LEU A 19 15.39 -6.66 -9.61
C LEU A 19 14.08 -7.13 -10.23
N TYR A 20 13.94 -7.08 -11.55
CA TYR A 20 12.76 -7.57 -12.27
C TYR A 20 12.47 -9.03 -11.91
N HIS A 21 13.46 -9.92 -12.01
CA HIS A 21 13.27 -11.33 -11.70
C HIS A 21 12.93 -11.56 -10.22
N SER A 22 13.53 -10.81 -9.30
CA SER A 22 13.20 -10.91 -7.88
C SER A 22 11.73 -10.57 -7.58
N ILE A 23 11.18 -9.60 -8.30
CA ILE A 23 9.77 -9.18 -8.16
C ILE A 23 8.84 -10.14 -8.90
N ALA A 24 9.11 -10.41 -10.18
CA ALA A 24 8.25 -11.18 -11.07
C ALA A 24 8.17 -12.68 -10.70
N SER A 25 9.20 -13.22 -10.00
CA SER A 25 9.25 -14.63 -9.56
C SER A 25 9.14 -14.79 -8.04
N GLY A 26 9.08 -13.69 -7.30
CA GLY A 26 9.04 -13.68 -5.84
C GLY A 26 7.69 -14.08 -5.24
N PRO A 27 7.56 -14.03 -3.89
CA PRO A 27 6.33 -14.39 -3.18
C PRO A 27 5.08 -13.62 -3.65
N ARG A 28 5.27 -12.36 -4.11
CA ARG A 28 4.18 -11.53 -4.63
C ARG A 28 3.56 -12.10 -5.91
N ALA A 29 4.39 -12.61 -6.82
CA ALA A 29 3.94 -13.16 -8.09
C ALA A 29 3.02 -14.37 -7.91
N LYS A 30 3.23 -15.15 -6.86
CA LYS A 30 2.37 -16.29 -6.52
C LYS A 30 0.95 -15.88 -6.10
N LYS A 31 0.79 -14.66 -5.58
CA LYS A 31 -0.48 -14.15 -5.05
C LYS A 31 -1.15 -13.08 -5.94
N ARG A 32 -0.43 -12.52 -6.91
CA ARG A 32 -0.93 -11.43 -7.77
C ARG A 32 -0.60 -11.68 -9.24
N LYS A 33 -1.63 -11.89 -10.05
CA LYS A 33 -1.50 -11.98 -11.52
C LYS A 33 -1.22 -10.62 -12.20
N SER A 34 -1.37 -9.50 -11.48
CA SER A 34 -1.30 -8.14 -12.04
C SER A 34 0.04 -7.43 -11.79
N LEU A 35 1.12 -8.17 -11.51
CA LEU A 35 2.45 -7.56 -11.34
C LEU A 35 3.08 -7.13 -12.66
N VAL A 36 2.68 -7.75 -13.77
CA VAL A 36 3.15 -7.45 -15.11
C VAL A 36 1.97 -7.12 -16.02
N ASP A 37 2.22 -6.29 -17.03
CA ASP A 37 1.26 -5.99 -18.08
C ASP A 37 1.26 -7.10 -19.17
N GLU A 38 0.50 -6.88 -20.24
CA GLU A 38 0.39 -7.79 -21.39
C GLU A 38 1.70 -7.92 -22.19
N HIS A 39 2.65 -7.00 -22.00
CA HIS A 39 3.98 -7.02 -22.62
C HIS A 39 5.06 -7.57 -21.67
N GLY A 40 4.68 -7.95 -20.43
CA GLY A 40 5.61 -8.45 -19.42
C GLY A 40 6.30 -7.35 -18.59
N ASN A 41 6.00 -6.07 -18.79
CA ASN A 41 6.60 -4.98 -18.02
C ASN A 41 5.98 -4.90 -16.63
N LEU A 42 6.80 -4.58 -15.62
CA LEU A 42 6.30 -4.40 -14.26
C LEU A 42 5.34 -3.20 -14.16
N THR A 43 4.28 -3.37 -13.40
CA THR A 43 3.22 -2.38 -13.20
C THR A 43 3.29 -1.71 -11.82
N GLY A 44 2.48 -0.67 -11.62
CA GLY A 44 2.37 0.02 -10.34
C GLY A 44 3.71 0.60 -9.86
N PRO A 45 4.01 0.51 -8.56
CA PRO A 45 5.27 1.03 -8.00
C PRO A 45 6.50 0.30 -8.53
N PHE A 46 6.35 -0.93 -9.01
CA PHE A 46 7.48 -1.76 -9.44
C PHE A 46 8.14 -1.25 -10.71
N ASN A 47 7.38 -0.61 -11.62
CA ASN A 47 7.97 0.10 -12.74
C ASN A 47 8.90 1.24 -12.27
N ALA A 48 8.45 2.02 -11.28
CA ALA A 48 9.29 3.09 -10.71
C ALA A 48 10.58 2.55 -10.06
N PHE A 49 10.50 1.35 -9.43
CA PHE A 49 11.68 0.71 -8.86
C PHE A 49 12.73 0.34 -9.93
N LEU A 50 12.31 -0.04 -11.13
CA LEU A 50 13.22 -0.36 -12.24
C LEU A 50 13.91 0.87 -12.82
N HIS A 51 13.33 2.07 -12.69
CA HIS A 51 14.02 3.30 -13.10
C HIS A 51 15.25 3.63 -12.24
N ASN A 52 15.29 3.15 -11.00
CA ASN A 52 16.45 3.22 -10.12
C ASN A 52 16.58 1.88 -9.36
N PRO A 53 17.21 0.86 -9.97
CA PRO A 53 17.25 -0.49 -9.40
C PRO A 53 18.01 -0.58 -8.08
N ALA A 54 19.01 0.26 -7.85
CA ALA A 54 19.74 0.31 -6.59
C ALA A 54 18.80 0.70 -5.42
N LEU A 55 17.98 1.73 -5.60
CA LEU A 55 16.97 2.15 -4.63
C LEU A 55 15.80 1.15 -4.59
N GLY A 56 15.34 0.72 -5.76
CA GLY A 56 14.19 -0.18 -5.93
C GLY A 56 14.35 -1.53 -5.24
N LYS A 57 15.57 -2.06 -5.19
CA LYS A 57 15.93 -3.30 -4.48
C LYS A 57 15.59 -3.19 -2.98
N HIS A 58 15.96 -2.09 -2.34
CA HIS A 58 15.65 -1.86 -0.93
C HIS A 58 14.15 -1.68 -0.68
N TRP A 59 13.49 -0.89 -1.52
CA TRP A 59 12.03 -0.70 -1.45
C TRP A 59 11.27 -2.02 -1.62
N SER A 60 11.69 -2.84 -2.58
CA SER A 60 11.08 -4.14 -2.81
C SER A 60 11.28 -5.07 -1.61
N ALA A 61 12.48 -5.09 -1.01
CA ALA A 61 12.80 -5.93 0.14
C ALA A 61 11.99 -5.53 1.39
N ILE A 62 11.88 -4.22 1.69
CA ILE A 62 11.06 -3.72 2.80
C ILE A 62 9.61 -4.16 2.60
N GLY A 63 9.03 -3.88 1.44
CA GLY A 63 7.65 -4.25 1.17
C GLY A 63 7.39 -5.76 1.18
N GLU A 64 8.36 -6.59 0.83
CA GLU A 64 8.27 -8.04 0.96
C GLU A 64 8.27 -8.45 2.43
N THR A 65 9.16 -7.88 3.23
CA THR A 65 9.22 -8.14 4.68
C THR A 65 7.91 -7.79 5.35
N LEU A 66 7.40 -6.57 5.13
CA LEU A 66 6.14 -6.11 5.70
C LEU A 66 4.95 -7.00 5.34
N ARG A 67 4.92 -7.52 4.10
CA ARG A 67 3.79 -8.34 3.64
C ARG A 67 3.86 -9.80 4.06
N PHE A 68 5.04 -10.37 4.24
CA PHE A 68 5.19 -11.82 4.35
C PHE A 68 5.97 -12.29 5.59
N ARG A 69 6.57 -11.37 6.35
CA ARG A 69 7.45 -11.73 7.48
C ARG A 69 7.08 -11.02 8.79
N THR A 70 6.06 -10.15 8.80
CA THR A 70 5.55 -9.52 10.01
C THR A 70 4.52 -10.41 10.71
N ARG A 71 4.31 -10.13 12.00
CA ARG A 71 3.32 -10.81 12.85
C ARG A 71 2.00 -10.07 12.95
N LEU A 72 1.97 -8.81 12.49
CA LEU A 72 0.76 -8.00 12.51
C LEU A 72 -0.37 -8.72 11.77
N ASP A 73 -1.53 -8.81 12.40
CA ASP A 73 -2.73 -9.39 11.81
C ASP A 73 -2.99 -8.80 10.43
N ARG A 74 -3.28 -9.66 9.43
CA ARG A 74 -3.39 -9.23 8.04
C ARG A 74 -4.57 -8.29 7.79
N ARG A 75 -5.67 -8.47 8.48
CA ARG A 75 -6.83 -7.59 8.41
C ARG A 75 -6.50 -6.19 8.93
N LEU A 76 -5.81 -6.11 10.09
CA LEU A 76 -5.36 -4.84 10.68
C LEU A 76 -4.29 -4.16 9.81
N PHE A 77 -3.41 -4.95 9.19
CA PHE A 77 -2.44 -4.44 8.23
C PHE A 77 -3.13 -3.82 7.00
N GLU A 78 -4.11 -4.50 6.40
CA GLU A 78 -4.84 -3.98 5.25
C GLU A 78 -5.71 -2.77 5.64
N LEU A 79 -6.31 -2.75 6.85
CA LEU A 79 -7.01 -1.58 7.39
C LEU A 79 -6.09 -0.35 7.43
N ALA A 80 -4.88 -0.48 7.97
CA ALA A 80 -3.90 0.60 8.01
C ALA A 80 -3.56 1.13 6.61
N ILE A 81 -3.41 0.25 5.63
CA ILE A 81 -3.15 0.65 4.23
C ILE A 81 -4.33 1.41 3.64
N LEU A 82 -5.57 0.97 3.88
CA LEU A 82 -6.76 1.65 3.37
C LEU A 82 -6.91 3.06 3.96
N ILE A 83 -6.63 3.26 5.25
CA ILE A 83 -6.62 4.58 5.88
C ILE A 83 -5.61 5.51 5.18
N ILE A 84 -4.40 5.01 4.91
CA ILE A 84 -3.37 5.76 4.20
C ILE A 84 -3.80 6.06 2.75
N ALA A 85 -4.38 5.07 2.05
CA ALA A 85 -4.84 5.24 0.68
C ALA A 85 -5.92 6.33 0.56
N VAL A 86 -6.84 6.40 1.54
CA VAL A 86 -7.85 7.45 1.64
C VAL A 86 -7.20 8.82 1.89
N HIS A 87 -6.35 8.91 2.91
CA HIS A 87 -5.69 10.16 3.29
C HIS A 87 -4.86 10.75 2.14
N TRP A 88 -4.17 9.89 1.38
CA TRP A 88 -3.36 10.27 0.21
C TRP A 88 -4.14 10.31 -1.10
N ARG A 89 -5.42 9.93 -1.10
CA ARG A 89 -6.23 9.74 -2.32
C ARG A 89 -5.49 8.92 -3.36
N SER A 90 -4.85 7.82 -2.93
CA SER A 90 -4.09 6.93 -3.80
C SER A 90 -5.01 5.85 -4.36
N GLY A 91 -5.60 6.10 -5.53
CA GLY A 91 -6.53 5.17 -6.18
C GLY A 91 -5.87 3.82 -6.49
N HIS A 92 -4.58 3.79 -6.82
CA HIS A 92 -3.85 2.54 -7.05
C HIS A 92 -3.76 1.67 -5.78
N GLU A 93 -3.37 2.27 -4.62
CA GLU A 93 -3.31 1.53 -3.35
C GLU A 93 -4.70 1.08 -2.91
N TRP A 94 -5.69 1.95 -3.02
CA TRP A 94 -7.07 1.60 -2.72
C TRP A 94 -7.54 0.39 -3.53
N ALA A 95 -7.42 0.45 -4.85
CA ALA A 95 -7.86 -0.62 -5.75
C ALA A 95 -7.11 -1.93 -5.50
N ALA A 96 -5.81 -1.85 -5.16
CA ALA A 96 -4.99 -3.02 -4.88
C ALA A 96 -5.29 -3.66 -3.52
N HIS A 97 -5.69 -2.86 -2.51
CA HIS A 97 -5.78 -3.30 -1.11
C HIS A 97 -7.21 -3.49 -0.61
N SER A 98 -8.23 -2.84 -1.19
CA SER A 98 -9.63 -3.04 -0.77
C SER A 98 -10.11 -4.48 -0.93
N ALA A 99 -9.75 -5.14 -2.02
CA ALA A 99 -10.09 -6.56 -2.22
C ALA A 99 -9.34 -7.49 -1.25
N LEU A 100 -8.08 -7.14 -0.90
CA LEU A 100 -7.31 -7.89 0.09
C LEU A 100 -7.87 -7.71 1.49
N ALA A 101 -8.20 -6.48 1.88
CA ALA A 101 -8.83 -6.18 3.17
C ALA A 101 -10.12 -6.98 3.37
N ARG A 102 -10.97 -7.04 2.33
CA ARG A 102 -12.18 -7.85 2.31
C ARG A 102 -11.87 -9.34 2.47
N ALA A 103 -10.87 -9.85 1.76
CA ALA A 103 -10.47 -11.25 1.85
C ALA A 103 -9.90 -11.63 3.21
N GLU A 104 -9.30 -10.68 3.93
CA GLU A 104 -8.78 -10.86 5.30
C GLU A 104 -9.87 -10.59 6.37
N GLY A 105 -11.12 -10.29 5.98
CA GLY A 105 -12.28 -10.23 6.86
C GLY A 105 -12.66 -8.81 7.33
N LEU A 106 -12.13 -7.75 6.72
CA LEU A 106 -12.66 -6.40 6.95
C LEU A 106 -14.04 -6.26 6.28
N SER A 107 -15.03 -5.74 7.01
CA SER A 107 -16.41 -5.67 6.51
C SER A 107 -16.56 -4.69 5.33
N ASP A 108 -17.51 -5.00 4.44
CA ASP A 108 -17.83 -4.12 3.30
C ASP A 108 -18.30 -2.74 3.75
N GLU A 109 -18.99 -2.66 4.89
CA GLU A 109 -19.47 -1.41 5.48
C GLU A 109 -18.30 -0.54 5.94
N VAL A 110 -17.33 -1.12 6.67
CA VAL A 110 -16.11 -0.40 7.07
C VAL A 110 -15.35 0.11 5.83
N ILE A 111 -15.17 -0.74 4.81
CA ILE A 111 -14.48 -0.35 3.57
C ILE A 111 -15.21 0.79 2.86
N ALA A 112 -16.54 0.75 2.78
CA ALA A 112 -17.33 1.80 2.14
C ALA A 112 -17.20 3.14 2.86
N LEU A 113 -17.35 3.15 4.20
CA LEU A 113 -17.22 4.36 5.01
C LEU A 113 -15.81 4.96 4.92
N LEU A 114 -14.78 4.12 4.96
CA LEU A 114 -13.40 4.58 4.76
C LEU A 114 -13.23 5.28 3.41
N LYS A 115 -13.75 4.70 2.32
CA LYS A 115 -13.69 5.31 0.97
C LYS A 115 -14.27 6.71 0.94
N ASP A 116 -15.37 6.92 1.65
CA ASP A 116 -16.08 8.20 1.73
C ASP A 116 -15.42 9.18 2.72
N GLY A 117 -14.33 8.79 3.38
CA GLY A 117 -13.64 9.61 4.38
C GLY A 117 -14.42 9.73 5.69
N VAL A 118 -15.36 8.83 5.94
CA VAL A 118 -16.18 8.80 7.15
C VAL A 118 -15.60 7.79 8.14
N ARG A 119 -15.49 8.18 9.44
CA ARG A 119 -15.08 7.23 10.48
C ARG A 119 -16.09 6.09 10.56
N PRO A 120 -15.66 4.83 10.39
CA PRO A 120 -16.55 3.68 10.53
C PRO A 120 -17.03 3.48 11.97
N VAL A 121 -18.17 2.82 12.13
CA VAL A 121 -18.57 2.19 13.38
C VAL A 121 -18.01 0.78 13.35
N PHE A 122 -17.07 0.49 14.25
CA PHE A 122 -16.42 -0.80 14.30
C PHE A 122 -17.18 -1.76 15.22
N GLU A 123 -17.40 -3.00 14.74
CA GLU A 123 -17.91 -4.09 15.59
C GLU A 123 -16.78 -4.74 16.41
N ARG A 124 -15.53 -4.53 16.00
CA ARG A 124 -14.34 -5.11 16.57
C ARG A 124 -13.45 -4.04 17.19
N GLU A 125 -13.19 -4.17 18.47
CA GLU A 125 -12.35 -3.27 19.24
C GLU A 125 -10.92 -3.15 18.65
N ASP A 126 -10.36 -4.25 18.14
CA ASP A 126 -9.02 -4.26 17.54
C ASP A 126 -8.95 -3.40 16.27
N GLU A 127 -10.01 -3.35 15.46
CA GLU A 127 -10.10 -2.48 14.29
C GLU A 127 -10.20 -1.01 14.70
N GLU A 128 -10.99 -0.70 15.72
CA GLU A 128 -11.16 0.66 16.22
C GLU A 128 -9.85 1.22 16.77
N ILE A 129 -9.15 0.47 17.62
CA ILE A 129 -7.84 0.87 18.18
C ILE A 129 -6.82 1.15 17.07
N ILE A 130 -6.71 0.25 16.07
CA ILE A 130 -5.76 0.45 14.96
C ILE A 130 -6.19 1.59 14.05
N TYR A 131 -7.49 1.78 13.82
CA TYR A 131 -7.99 2.92 13.07
C TYR A 131 -7.60 4.25 13.74
N ASP A 132 -7.82 4.38 15.06
CA ASP A 132 -7.51 5.60 15.79
C ASP A 132 -6.00 5.88 15.79
N PHE A 133 -5.17 4.86 16.06
CA PHE A 133 -3.72 4.98 15.99
C PHE A 133 -3.24 5.48 14.63
N VAL A 134 -3.68 4.83 13.54
CA VAL A 134 -3.21 5.17 12.19
C VAL A 134 -3.79 6.50 11.73
N SER A 135 -5.04 6.81 12.06
CA SER A 135 -5.67 8.08 11.71
C SER A 135 -4.97 9.26 12.38
N GLU A 136 -4.65 9.17 13.68
CA GLU A 136 -3.85 10.20 14.35
C GLU A 136 -2.46 10.34 13.72
N LEU A 137 -1.79 9.22 13.44
CA LEU A 137 -0.47 9.24 12.81
C LEU A 137 -0.46 10.00 11.49
N VAL A 138 -1.48 9.81 10.62
CA VAL A 138 -1.51 10.44 9.31
C VAL A 138 -2.05 11.86 9.33
N THR A 139 -3.00 12.19 10.23
CA THR A 139 -3.60 13.52 10.30
C THR A 139 -2.79 14.48 11.15
N GLU A 140 -2.39 14.03 12.37
CA GLU A 140 -1.66 14.83 13.34
C GLU A 140 -0.14 14.70 13.21
N ARG A 141 0.34 13.75 12.40
CA ARG A 141 1.76 13.40 12.21
C ARG A 141 2.46 12.91 13.49
N ARG A 142 1.66 12.47 14.44
CA ARG A 142 2.04 11.90 15.74
C ARG A 142 0.88 11.09 16.29
N VAL A 143 1.14 10.27 17.28
CA VAL A 143 0.12 9.50 18.00
C VAL A 143 0.07 10.01 19.45
N GLY A 144 -1.12 10.22 19.99
CA GLY A 144 -1.33 10.60 21.37
C GLY A 144 -1.06 9.43 22.32
N ASP A 145 -0.79 9.77 23.60
CA ASP A 145 -0.41 8.76 24.61
C ASP A 145 -1.51 7.70 24.82
N THR A 146 -2.78 8.08 24.71
CA THR A 146 -3.92 7.16 24.87
C THR A 146 -3.96 6.15 23.74
N ALA A 147 -4.02 6.59 22.49
CA ALA A 147 -4.05 5.70 21.32
C ALA A 147 -2.79 4.82 21.26
N TYR A 148 -1.63 5.37 21.64
CA TYR A 148 -0.40 4.58 21.73
C TYR A 148 -0.49 3.48 22.78
N ALA A 149 -0.96 3.78 24.00
CA ALA A 149 -1.06 2.81 25.08
C ALA A 149 -2.07 1.68 24.75
N GLU A 150 -3.22 2.02 24.16
CA GLU A 150 -4.23 1.06 23.72
C GLU A 150 -3.69 0.13 22.64
N ALA A 151 -3.02 0.68 21.63
CA ALA A 151 -2.43 -0.13 20.57
C ALA A 151 -1.29 -1.03 21.10
N VAL A 152 -0.43 -0.54 22.00
CA VAL A 152 0.60 -1.39 22.65
C VAL A 152 -0.04 -2.51 23.47
N ALA A 153 -1.11 -2.21 24.21
CA ALA A 153 -1.84 -3.24 24.97
C ALA A 153 -2.44 -4.32 24.08
N LEU A 154 -2.90 -3.93 22.87
CA LEU A 154 -3.52 -4.84 21.91
C LEU A 154 -2.49 -5.74 21.20
N ILE A 155 -1.42 -5.15 20.62
CA ILE A 155 -0.51 -5.88 19.71
C ILE A 155 0.94 -5.95 20.20
N GLY A 156 1.29 -5.25 21.26
CA GLY A 156 2.66 -5.21 21.80
C GLY A 156 3.63 -4.33 21.00
N GLU A 157 4.75 -3.95 21.61
CA GLU A 157 5.72 -3.01 21.06
C GLU A 157 6.33 -3.49 19.73
N GLU A 158 6.61 -4.80 19.58
CA GLU A 158 7.16 -5.37 18.34
C GLU A 158 6.24 -5.08 17.16
N GLN A 159 4.93 -5.35 17.30
CA GLN A 159 3.97 -5.13 16.22
C GLN A 159 3.62 -3.66 16.01
N ILE A 160 3.76 -2.81 17.03
CA ILE A 160 3.70 -1.35 16.86
C ILE A 160 4.82 -0.87 15.92
N VAL A 161 6.04 -1.37 16.10
CA VAL A 161 7.14 -1.06 15.18
C VAL A 161 6.84 -1.54 13.76
N GLU A 162 6.27 -2.75 13.60
CA GLU A 162 5.82 -3.24 12.30
C GLU A 162 4.73 -2.34 11.68
N LEU A 163 3.72 -1.94 12.46
CA LEU A 163 2.63 -1.07 12.04
C LEU A 163 3.15 0.30 11.57
N VAL A 164 3.98 0.95 12.36
CA VAL A 164 4.55 2.27 12.01
C VAL A 164 5.42 2.19 10.75
N ASN A 165 6.23 1.13 10.62
CA ASN A 165 7.01 0.91 9.40
C ASN A 165 6.12 0.63 8.19
N ALA A 166 5.01 -0.10 8.35
CA ALA A 166 4.03 -0.30 7.31
C ALA A 166 3.40 1.04 6.89
N CYS A 167 2.98 1.86 7.85
CA CYS A 167 2.43 3.19 7.58
C CYS A 167 3.43 4.05 6.79
N GLY A 168 4.67 4.17 7.25
CA GLY A 168 5.71 4.96 6.56
C GLY A 168 5.97 4.46 5.14
N TYR A 169 6.03 3.14 4.96
CA TYR A 169 6.24 2.53 3.65
C TYR A 169 5.08 2.86 2.68
N TYR A 170 3.83 2.68 3.11
CA TYR A 170 2.67 2.93 2.25
C TYR A 170 2.40 4.41 2.02
N ILE A 171 2.73 5.30 2.96
CA ILE A 171 2.75 6.75 2.74
C ILE A 171 3.72 7.10 1.60
N ALA A 172 4.93 6.57 1.63
CA ALA A 172 5.92 6.85 0.60
C ALA A 172 5.54 6.22 -0.75
N LEU A 173 4.93 5.02 -0.76
CA LEU A 173 4.38 4.43 -1.99
C LEU A 173 3.23 5.28 -2.57
N ALA A 174 2.29 5.72 -1.74
CA ALA A 174 1.19 6.59 -2.17
C ALA A 174 1.71 7.89 -2.77
N ALA A 175 2.72 8.52 -2.15
CA ALA A 175 3.39 9.71 -2.67
C ALA A 175 4.03 9.44 -4.05
N MET A 176 4.73 8.32 -4.21
CA MET A 176 5.37 7.90 -5.46
C MET A 176 4.31 7.66 -6.56
N LEU A 177 3.29 6.85 -6.27
CA LEU A 177 2.21 6.54 -7.21
C LEU A 177 1.47 7.81 -7.64
N ASN A 178 1.25 8.71 -6.68
CA ASN A 178 0.64 10.00 -6.93
C ASN A 178 1.53 10.91 -7.77
N ALA A 179 2.82 11.03 -7.47
CA ALA A 179 3.75 11.87 -8.22
C ALA A 179 3.88 11.41 -9.69
N PHE A 180 3.89 10.09 -9.92
CA PHE A 180 4.04 9.53 -11.26
C PHE A 180 2.71 9.25 -11.97
N ALA A 181 1.58 9.70 -11.39
CA ALA A 181 0.24 9.52 -11.92
C ALA A 181 -0.06 8.04 -12.28
N VAL A 182 0.34 7.10 -11.42
CA VAL A 182 0.10 5.69 -11.63
C VAL A 182 -1.36 5.37 -11.39
N HIS A 183 -2.05 4.94 -12.44
CA HIS A 183 -3.47 4.58 -12.38
C HIS A 183 -3.69 3.23 -11.70
N PRO A 184 -4.90 2.98 -11.18
CA PRO A 184 -5.31 1.65 -10.75
C PRO A 184 -5.07 0.59 -11.84
N PRO A 185 -4.91 -0.69 -11.47
CA PRO A 185 -4.86 -1.78 -12.42
C PRO A 185 -6.08 -1.79 -13.36
N LYS A 186 -5.88 -2.18 -14.62
CA LYS A 186 -6.93 -2.21 -15.65
C LYS A 186 -8.18 -2.96 -15.16
N GLY A 187 -9.33 -2.31 -15.27
CA GLY A 187 -10.63 -2.86 -14.85
C GLY A 187 -11.01 -2.56 -13.40
N LEU A 188 -10.15 -1.89 -12.63
CA LEU A 188 -10.48 -1.39 -11.29
C LEU A 188 -10.74 0.12 -11.35
N GLU A 189 -11.74 0.55 -10.57
CA GLU A 189 -12.14 1.95 -10.48
C GLU A 189 -11.14 2.74 -9.61
N ASP A 190 -10.86 3.97 -10.05
CA ASP A 190 -10.21 4.97 -9.22
C ASP A 190 -11.29 5.76 -8.46
N PRO A 191 -11.40 5.63 -7.14
CA PRO A 191 -12.42 6.36 -6.39
C PRO A 191 -12.13 7.86 -6.31
N TRP A 192 -10.91 8.29 -6.63
CA TRP A 192 -10.47 9.69 -6.63
C TRP A 192 -9.78 10.04 -7.95
N PRO A 193 -10.53 9.99 -9.07
CA PRO A 193 -9.96 10.35 -10.37
C PRO A 193 -9.40 11.76 -10.30
N ARG A 194 -8.21 11.94 -10.83
CA ARG A 194 -7.56 13.26 -10.85
C ARG A 194 -8.16 14.07 -11.98
N ASP A 195 -8.57 15.28 -11.66
CA ASP A 195 -8.72 16.29 -12.68
C ASP A 195 -7.34 16.52 -13.33
N PRO A 196 -7.29 16.74 -14.64
CA PRO A 196 -6.07 17.21 -15.28
C PRO A 196 -5.61 18.44 -14.51
N ILE A 197 -4.38 18.43 -13.98
CA ILE A 197 -3.80 19.64 -13.40
C ILE A 197 -3.74 20.60 -14.58
N GLY A 198 -4.57 21.66 -14.55
CA GLY A 198 -4.53 22.71 -15.56
C GLY A 198 -3.13 23.32 -15.56
N ASP A 199 -2.59 23.52 -16.75
CA ASP A 199 -1.32 24.23 -16.98
C ASP A 199 -1.38 25.67 -16.47
#